data_d594af10d3ca64150e25b4026625b529
#
_entry.id   d594af10d3ca64150e25b4026625b529
#
_cell.length_a   1.000
_cell.length_b   1.000
_cell.length_c   1.000
_cell.angle_alpha   90.00
_cell.angle_beta   90.00
_cell.angle_gamma   90.00
#
_symmetry.space_group_name_H-M   'P 1'
#
loop_
_entity.id
_entity.type
_entity.pdbx_description
1 polymer ?
#
loop_
_entity_poly.entity_id
_entity_poly.type
_entity_poly.pdbx_seq_one_letter_code
_entity_poly.pdbx_strand_id
1 'polypeptide(L)' 'MKKIAIVGTGYVGLVTGAGISEFGHHITCVDIDKEKINQLNNGKIPIFEPGLNSLIENNCKKERLFFSADI' A
#
# COMPACT_ATOMS: atom_id res chain seq x y z
N MET A 1 17.48 2.90 -4.47
CA MET A 1 16.13 3.05 -3.91
C MET A 1 15.38 4.17 -4.61
N LYS A 2 14.16 3.90 -5.03
CA LYS A 2 13.33 4.90 -5.71
C LYS A 2 12.09 5.23 -4.90
N LYS A 3 11.58 6.44 -5.09
CA LYS A 3 10.29 6.86 -4.54
C LYS A 3 9.27 6.80 -5.66
N ILE A 4 8.25 5.97 -5.49
CA ILE A 4 7.26 5.70 -6.52
C ILE A 4 5.86 5.95 -5.96
N ALA A 5 5.03 6.64 -6.74
CA ALA A 5 3.62 6.83 -6.41
C ALA A 5 2.78 5.93 -7.29
N ILE A 6 1.83 5.23 -6.69
CA ILE A 6 0.88 4.39 -7.41
C ILE A 6 -0.51 4.99 -7.21
N VAL A 7 -1.18 5.32 -8.29
CA VAL A 7 -2.51 5.92 -8.22
C VAL A 7 -3.56 4.82 -8.27
N GLY A 8 -4.41 4.78 -7.25
CA GLY A 8 -5.43 3.76 -7.09
C GLY A 8 -5.02 2.70 -6.08
N THR A 9 -5.96 2.35 -5.19
CA THR A 9 -5.72 1.32 -4.16
C THR A 9 -6.64 0.12 -4.35
N GLY A 10 -6.99 -0.17 -5.60
CA GLY A 10 -7.66 -1.41 -5.94
C GLY A 10 -6.69 -2.59 -5.81
N TYR A 11 -7.16 -3.77 -6.17
CA TYR A 11 -6.38 -5.00 -6.02
C TYR A 11 -5.02 -4.89 -6.71
N VAL A 12 -5.01 -4.46 -7.98
CA VAL A 12 -3.77 -4.38 -8.75
C VAL A 12 -2.80 -3.36 -8.14
N GLY A 13 -3.31 -2.21 -7.71
CA GLY A 13 -2.48 -1.19 -7.08
C GLY A 13 -1.84 -1.66 -5.79
N LEU A 14 -2.61 -2.35 -4.95
CA LEU A 14 -2.10 -2.87 -3.68
C LEU A 14 -1.07 -3.98 -3.90
N VAL A 15 -1.32 -4.90 -4.81
CA VAL A 15 -0.38 -5.98 -5.13
C VAL A 15 0.92 -5.41 -5.69
N THR A 16 0.81 -4.47 -6.62
CA THR A 16 1.97 -3.84 -7.24
C THR A 16 2.79 -3.05 -6.20
N GLY A 17 2.10 -2.25 -5.38
CA GLY A 17 2.76 -1.46 -4.35
C GLY A 17 3.49 -2.33 -3.33
N ALA A 18 2.82 -3.37 -2.85
CA ALA A 18 3.43 -4.29 -1.90
C ALA A 18 4.64 -4.99 -2.50
N GLY A 19 4.52 -5.47 -3.73
CA GLY A 19 5.61 -6.18 -4.40
C GLY A 19 6.83 -5.30 -4.63
N ILE A 20 6.63 -4.09 -5.12
CA ILE A 20 7.74 -3.17 -5.38
C ILE A 20 8.39 -2.71 -4.07
N SER A 21 7.59 -2.47 -3.02
CA SER A 21 8.15 -2.07 -1.72
C SER A 21 9.00 -3.16 -1.11
N GLU A 22 8.68 -4.43 -1.37
CA GLU A 22 9.47 -5.56 -0.88
C GLU A 22 10.90 -5.54 -1.41
N PHE A 23 11.11 -4.96 -2.59
CA PHE A 23 12.45 -4.81 -3.15
C PHE A 23 13.21 -3.61 -2.56
N GLY A 24 12.63 -2.93 -1.58
CA GLY A 24 13.30 -1.84 -0.88
C GLY A 24 12.97 -0.44 -1.39
N HIS A 25 12.07 -0.32 -2.35
CA HIS A 25 11.65 0.99 -2.85
C HIS A 25 10.62 1.63 -1.92
N HIS A 26 10.55 2.95 -1.97
CA HIS A 26 9.60 3.75 -1.20
C HIS A 26 8.34 3.93 -2.04
N ILE A 27 7.22 3.37 -1.61
CA ILE A 27 5.98 3.38 -2.38
C ILE A 27 4.89 4.12 -1.61
N THR A 28 4.25 5.07 -2.28
CA THR A 28 3.05 5.71 -1.76
C THR A 28 1.88 5.38 -2.69
N CYS A 29 0.90 4.67 -2.17
CA CYS A 29 -0.34 4.41 -2.90
C CYS A 29 -1.32 5.52 -2.59
N VAL A 30 -1.83 6.19 -3.61
CA VAL A 30 -2.76 7.31 -3.45
C VAL A 30 -4.12 6.98 -4.03
N ASP A 31 -5.17 7.49 -3.38
CA ASP A 31 -6.54 7.29 -3.83
C ASP A 31 -7.37 8.48 -3.37
N ILE A 32 -8.37 8.87 -4.16
CA ILE A 32 -9.29 9.94 -3.78
C ILE A 32 -10.28 9.48 -2.71
N ASP A 33 -10.46 8.20 -2.54
CA ASP A 33 -11.36 7.62 -1.54
C ASP A 33 -10.72 7.67 -0.16
N LYS A 34 -11.05 8.71 0.59
CA LYS A 34 -10.47 8.95 1.92
C LYS A 34 -10.80 7.84 2.91
N GLU A 35 -12.00 7.27 2.81
CA GLU A 35 -12.40 6.20 3.72
C GLU A 35 -11.60 4.95 3.48
N LYS A 36 -11.36 4.62 2.21
CA LYS A 36 -10.55 3.48 1.84
C LYS A 36 -9.12 3.63 2.34
N ILE A 37 -8.54 4.82 2.16
CA ILE A 37 -7.20 5.13 2.64
C ILE A 37 -7.15 5.03 4.16
N ASN A 38 -8.17 5.53 4.85
CA ASN A 38 -8.24 5.45 6.30
C ASN A 38 -8.26 4.00 6.78
N GLN A 39 -9.03 3.14 6.12
CA GLN A 39 -9.07 1.72 6.45
C GLN A 39 -7.72 1.06 6.26
N LEU A 40 -7.04 1.36 5.16
CA LEU A 40 -5.71 0.81 4.88
C LEU A 40 -4.70 1.25 5.94
N ASN A 41 -4.74 2.52 6.34
CA ASN A 41 -3.85 3.04 7.38
C ASN A 41 -4.13 2.44 8.75
N ASN A 42 -5.33 1.90 8.96
CA ASN A 42 -5.70 1.22 10.19
C ASN A 42 -5.49 -0.30 10.12
N GLY A 43 -4.83 -0.77 9.09
CA GLY A 43 -4.53 -2.19 8.93
C GLY A 43 -5.67 -3.03 8.38
N LYS A 44 -6.74 -2.40 7.90
CA LYS A 44 -7.88 -3.10 7.31
C LYS A 44 -7.68 -3.24 5.82
N ILE A 45 -7.16 -4.37 5.41
CA ILE A 45 -6.85 -4.64 4.02
C ILE A 45 -8.03 -5.39 3.39
N PRO A 46 -8.66 -4.83 2.33
CA PRO A 46 -9.89 -5.38 1.77
C PRO A 46 -9.69 -6.60 0.86
N ILE A 47 -8.57 -7.28 0.98
CA ILE A 47 -8.22 -8.42 0.13
C ILE A 47 -7.96 -9.62 1.01
N PHE A 48 -8.60 -10.74 0.70
CA PHE A 48 -8.48 -11.97 1.47
C PHE A 48 -7.38 -12.87 0.90
N GLU A 49 -6.16 -12.37 0.91
CA GLU A 49 -4.98 -13.14 0.56
C GLU A 49 -4.00 -13.04 1.72
N PRO A 50 -3.84 -14.09 2.53
CA PRO A 50 -3.00 -14.04 3.74
C PRO A 50 -1.56 -13.61 3.46
N GLY A 51 -0.98 -14.07 2.37
CA GLY A 51 0.38 -13.69 2.00
C GLY A 51 0.49 -12.20 1.67
N LEU A 52 -0.50 -11.66 0.98
CA LEU A 52 -0.52 -10.26 0.62
C LEU A 52 -0.68 -9.37 1.85
N ASN A 53 -1.55 -9.77 2.78
CA ASN A 53 -1.76 -8.99 4.00
C ASN A 53 -0.46 -8.88 4.81
N SER A 54 0.26 -9.99 4.96
CA SER A 54 1.53 -10.01 5.65
C SER A 54 2.57 -9.14 4.96
N LEU A 55 2.61 -9.20 3.64
CA LEU A 55 3.53 -8.40 2.84
C LEU A 55 3.28 -6.92 3.03
N ILE A 56 2.02 -6.50 2.99
CA ILE A 56 1.64 -5.10 3.20
C ILE A 56 2.01 -4.65 4.60
N GLU A 57 1.66 -5.43 5.63
CA GLU A 57 1.97 -5.08 7.01
C GLU A 57 3.46 -4.93 7.24
N ASN A 58 4.25 -5.87 6.73
CA ASN A 58 5.70 -5.84 6.92
C ASN A 58 6.33 -4.60 6.27
N ASN A 59 5.88 -4.25 5.07
CA ASN A 59 6.43 -3.10 4.39
C ASN A 59 5.96 -1.77 4.98
N CYS A 60 4.76 -1.72 5.54
CA CYS A 60 4.32 -0.55 6.29
C CYS A 60 5.16 -0.36 7.55
N LYS A 61 5.46 -1.44 8.27
CA LYS A 61 6.30 -1.38 9.47
C LYS A 61 7.72 -0.93 9.16
N LYS A 62 8.24 -1.30 8.00
CA LYS A 62 9.58 -0.91 7.57
C LYS A 62 9.60 0.48 6.94
N GLU A 63 8.47 1.16 6.94
CA GLU A 63 8.33 2.50 6.38
C GLU A 63 8.70 2.57 4.90
N ARG A 64 8.31 1.54 4.14
CA ARG A 64 8.51 1.48 2.70
C ARG A 64 7.22 1.57 1.91
N LEU A 65 6.08 1.36 2.57
CA LEU A 65 4.77 1.39 1.94
C LEU A 65 3.86 2.33 2.70
N PHE A 66 3.27 3.27 1.99
CA PHE A 66 2.41 4.30 2.56
C PHE A 66 1.12 4.43 1.77
N PHE A 67 0.07 4.90 2.43
CA PHE A 67 -1.22 5.18 1.80
C PHE A 67 -1.61 6.62 2.07
N SER A 68 -2.06 7.33 1.04
CA SER A 68 -2.44 8.73 1.18
C SER A 68 -3.64 9.06 0.29
N ALA A 69 -4.52 9.92 0.80
CA ALA A 69 -5.62 10.47 0.01
C ALA A 69 -5.26 11.83 -0.60
N ASP A 70 -4.03 12.26 -0.42
CA ASP A 70 -3.54 13.54 -0.92
C ASP A 70 -2.91 13.35 -2.29
N ILE A 71 -3.67 13.68 -3.30
CA ILE A 71 -3.24 13.52 -4.71
C ILE A 71 -2.72 14.85 -5.26
#